data_15383a7761fea38697ca7569c58ff512
#
_entry.id   15383a7761fea38697ca7569c58ff512
#
_cell.length_a   1.000
_cell.length_b   1.000
_cell.length_c   1.000
_cell.angle_alpha   90.00
_cell.angle_beta   90.00
_cell.angle_gamma   90.00
#
_symmetry.space_group_name_H-M   'P 1'
#
loop_
_entity.id
_entity.type
_entity.pdbx_description
1 polymer ?
#
loop_
_entity_poly.entity_id
_entity_poly.type
_entity_poly.pdbx_seq_one_letter_code
_entity_poly.pdbx_strand_id
1 'polypeptide(L)'
;MAKFFLYDESMTSQKAKITTAKLAAMGDVVAKNNAYIAAAGEDAPDEIEVDSGVLCAVGSSIFQLVGGTLTADDLDVGAAFEVGTDYNIFVCDPTNGDETVDEAEVYKISTSPNFPSGYTASNSRRIGGFHYGVVRKVSDVGIPVNSGGTELGSGWESNVYNGIVPNSVWTLLYRPKCDPAGMVYLGNGLWGDIYLSSDDGDDGLVSVKGANPITGTEGLNWYIAAEKARRSGKRLPSYAEFCQAAYGSPAGQDGNNTYAWSATGNTARQKTGYVTYAVSATNIRDLVGNVWKWVDELCLDPTATTWAWQDVLGSGHGQAYIPSSTALLALVCGGSWNDGVRVGDRAVSCGDYPWYVDPDTGVWCVCDSL
;
A
#
# COMPACT_ATOMS: atom_id res chain seq x y z
N MET A 1 -9.77 29.70 -10.84
CA MET A 1 -9.77 29.60 -12.31
C MET A 1 -8.35 29.85 -12.78
N ALA A 2 -7.57 28.78 -13.01
CA ALA A 2 -6.20 28.87 -13.50
C ALA A 2 -6.22 29.31 -14.97
N LYS A 3 -5.59 30.43 -15.26
CA LYS A 3 -5.35 30.86 -16.63
C LYS A 3 -4.22 30.00 -17.21
N PHE A 4 -4.54 29.06 -18.06
CA PHE A 4 -3.55 28.43 -18.90
C PHE A 4 -3.12 29.43 -19.96
N PHE A 5 -1.82 29.69 -20.01
CA PHE A 5 -1.26 30.53 -21.06
C PHE A 5 -1.17 29.77 -22.34
N LEU A 6 -1.73 30.38 -23.25
CA LEU A 6 -1.89 29.92 -24.55
C LEU A 6 -1.00 30.67 -25.49
N TYR A 7 -0.30 29.93 -26.34
CA TYR A 7 -0.31 30.18 -27.76
C TYR A 7 0.31 31.50 -28.24
N ASP A 8 1.49 31.38 -28.74
CA ASP A 8 2.05 32.32 -29.71
C ASP A 8 2.19 31.63 -31.08
N GLU A 9 1.49 32.10 -32.08
CA GLU A 9 1.59 31.58 -33.47
C GLU A 9 2.95 31.76 -34.09
N SER A 10 3.84 32.56 -33.47
CA SER A 10 5.22 32.80 -33.89
C SER A 10 6.20 31.73 -33.43
N MET A 11 5.79 30.78 -32.61
CA MET A 11 6.66 29.67 -32.19
C MET A 11 6.89 28.70 -33.33
N THR A 12 7.98 28.88 -34.02
CA THR A 12 8.45 28.03 -35.12
C THR A 12 9.18 26.77 -34.66
N SER A 13 9.39 26.58 -33.36
CA SER A 13 9.96 25.35 -32.80
C SER A 13 8.86 24.32 -32.56
N GLN A 14 9.18 23.05 -32.76
CA GLN A 14 8.23 21.92 -32.64
C GLN A 14 7.81 21.58 -31.21
N LYS A 15 7.92 22.50 -30.27
CA LYS A 15 7.32 22.35 -28.94
C LYS A 15 5.85 22.08 -29.13
N ALA A 16 5.37 20.99 -28.58
CA ALA A 16 4.03 20.49 -28.75
C ALA A 16 3.00 21.61 -28.66
N LYS A 17 2.42 22.01 -29.81
CA LYS A 17 1.32 22.95 -29.86
C LYS A 17 0.16 22.35 -29.07
N ILE A 18 -0.11 22.91 -27.89
CA ILE A 18 -1.33 22.59 -27.17
C ILE A 18 -2.48 23.21 -27.97
N THR A 19 -3.12 22.43 -28.84
CA THR A 19 -4.33 22.85 -29.53
C THR A 19 -5.51 22.73 -28.58
N THR A 20 -6.59 23.49 -28.85
CA THR A 20 -7.87 23.35 -28.13
C THR A 20 -8.38 21.91 -28.16
N ALA A 21 -8.14 21.16 -29.21
CA ALA A 21 -8.46 19.74 -29.32
C ALA A 21 -7.60 18.88 -28.38
N LYS A 22 -6.30 19.19 -28.20
CA LYS A 22 -5.44 18.51 -27.23
C LYS A 22 -5.82 18.85 -25.78
N LEU A 23 -6.25 20.10 -25.53
CA LEU A 23 -6.76 20.50 -24.21
C LEU A 23 -8.08 19.78 -23.88
N ALA A 24 -8.97 19.60 -24.88
CA ALA A 24 -10.19 18.82 -24.72
C ALA A 24 -9.89 17.34 -24.51
N ALA A 25 -8.92 16.79 -25.22
CA ALA A 25 -8.45 15.41 -25.01
C ALA A 25 -7.82 15.20 -23.62
N MET A 26 -7.15 16.22 -23.07
CA MET A 26 -6.70 16.20 -21.68
C MET A 26 -7.87 16.15 -20.69
N GLY A 27 -8.95 16.87 -20.97
CA GLY A 27 -10.18 16.80 -20.18
C GLY A 27 -10.77 15.39 -20.20
N ASP A 28 -10.74 14.72 -21.34
CA ASP A 28 -11.21 13.34 -21.48
C ASP A 28 -10.28 12.31 -20.83
N VAL A 29 -8.97 12.53 -20.84
CA VAL A 29 -7.98 11.68 -20.14
C VAL A 29 -8.10 11.85 -18.64
N VAL A 30 -8.28 13.07 -18.15
CA VAL A 30 -8.56 13.35 -16.74
C VAL A 30 -9.91 12.76 -16.32
N ALA A 31 -10.90 12.75 -17.22
CA ALA A 31 -12.22 12.13 -16.98
C ALA A 31 -12.19 10.59 -16.98
N LYS A 32 -11.18 9.96 -17.60
CA LYS A 32 -11.01 8.50 -17.68
C LYS A 32 -10.19 7.91 -16.53
N ASN A 33 -10.47 8.29 -15.31
CA ASN A 33 -9.90 7.71 -14.07
C ASN A 33 -8.48 8.13 -13.66
N ASN A 34 -7.88 9.12 -14.27
CA ASN A 34 -6.53 9.60 -13.89
C ASN A 34 -5.41 8.51 -13.88
N ALA A 35 -5.73 7.28 -14.27
CA ALA A 35 -4.83 6.15 -14.34
C ALA A 35 -4.36 5.99 -15.80
N TYR A 36 -3.25 6.62 -16.11
CA TYR A 36 -2.59 6.51 -17.44
C TYR A 36 -1.39 5.56 -17.40
N ILE A 37 -1.22 4.83 -16.31
CA ILE A 37 -0.23 3.78 -16.11
C ILE A 37 -0.97 2.56 -15.55
N ALA A 38 -0.73 1.39 -16.11
CA ALA A 38 -1.31 0.14 -15.67
C ALA A 38 -0.32 -1.02 -15.76
N ALA A 39 -0.42 -2.00 -14.85
CA ALA A 39 0.29 -3.27 -15.01
C ALA A 39 -0.33 -4.06 -16.18
N ALA A 40 0.49 -4.72 -16.99
CA ALA A 40 0.02 -5.53 -18.10
C ALA A 40 -0.71 -6.82 -17.63
N GLY A 41 -0.48 -7.25 -16.40
CA GLY A 41 -1.20 -8.33 -15.75
C GLY A 41 -0.46 -9.65 -15.70
N GLU A 42 -1.18 -10.76 -15.44
CA GLU A 42 -0.61 -12.08 -15.17
C GLU A 42 0.21 -12.65 -16.34
N ASP A 43 -0.21 -12.38 -17.58
CA ASP A 43 0.46 -12.90 -18.79
C ASP A 43 1.78 -12.16 -19.09
N ALA A 44 1.95 -10.95 -18.54
CA ALA A 44 3.15 -10.13 -18.67
C ALA A 44 3.49 -9.46 -17.30
N PRO A 45 3.91 -10.26 -16.30
CA PRO A 45 3.99 -9.83 -14.91
C PRO A 45 5.04 -8.75 -14.63
N ASP A 46 5.99 -8.57 -15.55
CA ASP A 46 7.09 -7.62 -15.44
C ASP A 46 6.93 -6.41 -16.39
N GLU A 47 5.72 -6.18 -16.89
CA GLU A 47 5.43 -5.12 -17.86
C GLU A 47 4.47 -4.08 -17.29
N ILE A 48 4.78 -2.81 -17.56
CA ILE A 48 3.93 -1.64 -17.28
C ILE A 48 3.57 -0.96 -18.59
N GLU A 49 2.29 -0.69 -18.76
CA GLU A 49 1.79 0.08 -19.89
C GLU A 49 1.59 1.55 -19.51
N VAL A 50 2.06 2.45 -20.35
CA VAL A 50 1.84 3.89 -20.25
C VAL A 50 1.00 4.36 -21.42
N ASP A 51 -0.10 5.05 -21.13
CA ASP A 51 -1.00 5.59 -22.16
C ASP A 51 -0.36 6.76 -22.91
N SER A 52 -0.62 6.84 -24.21
CA SER A 52 -0.21 7.98 -25.02
C SER A 52 -1.13 9.21 -24.83
N GLY A 53 -0.60 10.37 -25.15
CA GLY A 53 -1.39 11.61 -25.23
C GLY A 53 -1.48 12.42 -23.94
N VAL A 54 -1.00 11.90 -22.82
CA VAL A 54 -0.91 12.63 -21.54
C VAL A 54 0.16 13.71 -21.64
N LEU A 55 -0.12 14.91 -21.14
CA LEU A 55 0.86 16.00 -21.12
C LEU A 55 1.63 16.01 -19.80
N CYS A 56 2.94 16.06 -19.90
CA CYS A 56 3.85 16.10 -18.77
C CYS A 56 4.83 17.26 -18.91
N ALA A 57 4.93 18.09 -17.85
CA ALA A 57 5.95 19.15 -17.82
C ALA A 57 7.22 18.58 -17.18
N VAL A 58 8.37 18.69 -17.89
CA VAL A 58 9.70 18.33 -17.41
C VAL A 58 10.58 19.58 -17.54
N GLY A 59 11.07 20.10 -16.40
CA GLY A 59 11.77 21.37 -16.40
C GLY A 59 10.94 22.51 -17.01
N SER A 60 11.46 23.12 -18.08
CA SER A 60 10.77 24.18 -18.85
C SER A 60 9.98 23.65 -20.05
N SER A 61 10.05 22.37 -20.37
CA SER A 61 9.46 21.74 -21.54
C SER A 61 8.16 21.02 -21.20
N ILE A 62 7.26 20.89 -22.17
CA ILE A 62 6.03 20.10 -22.05
C ILE A 62 6.07 19.00 -23.09
N PHE A 63 6.08 17.77 -22.61
CA PHE A 63 6.03 16.58 -23.45
C PHE A 63 4.61 16.01 -23.51
N GLN A 64 4.26 15.46 -24.65
CA GLN A 64 3.10 14.60 -24.79
C GLN A 64 3.60 13.16 -24.76
N LEU A 65 3.17 12.38 -23.76
CA LEU A 65 3.61 10.99 -23.63
C LEU A 65 3.29 10.20 -24.89
N VAL A 66 4.28 9.50 -25.42
CA VAL A 66 4.13 8.66 -26.61
C VAL A 66 3.35 7.39 -26.28
N GLY A 67 3.41 6.94 -25.05
CA GLY A 67 2.88 5.65 -24.63
C GLY A 67 3.82 4.52 -24.97
N GLY A 68 3.62 3.37 -24.34
CA GLY A 68 4.40 2.17 -24.59
C GLY A 68 4.48 1.26 -23.38
N THR A 69 5.13 0.13 -23.57
CA THR A 69 5.39 -0.86 -22.53
C THR A 69 6.77 -0.63 -21.95
N LEU A 70 6.85 -0.54 -20.63
CA LEU A 70 8.09 -0.42 -19.86
C LEU A 70 8.38 -1.75 -19.17
N THR A 71 9.65 -2.10 -19.11
CA THR A 71 10.16 -3.34 -18.54
C THR A 71 11.39 -3.08 -17.65
N ALA A 72 12.04 -4.13 -17.19
CA ALA A 72 13.30 -4.00 -16.45
C ALA A 72 14.44 -3.36 -17.29
N ASP A 73 14.33 -3.32 -18.61
CA ASP A 73 15.30 -2.66 -19.48
C ASP A 73 15.27 -1.12 -19.33
N ASP A 74 14.19 -0.57 -18.78
CA ASP A 74 14.03 0.85 -18.48
C ASP A 74 14.55 1.25 -17.10
N LEU A 75 15.08 0.29 -16.32
CA LEU A 75 15.71 0.59 -15.04
C LEU A 75 16.92 1.52 -15.22
N ASP A 76 17.02 2.50 -14.35
CA ASP A 76 18.19 3.38 -14.28
C ASP A 76 19.41 2.69 -13.66
N VAL A 77 19.15 1.74 -12.74
CA VAL A 77 20.14 0.90 -12.07
C VAL A 77 19.59 -0.50 -11.89
N GLY A 78 20.37 -1.51 -12.25
CA GLY A 78 19.97 -2.91 -12.16
C GLY A 78 19.59 -3.51 -13.52
N ALA A 79 19.24 -4.80 -13.52
CA ALA A 79 18.86 -5.55 -14.73
C ALA A 79 17.57 -6.36 -14.57
N ALA A 80 16.96 -6.33 -13.37
CA ALA A 80 15.71 -7.02 -13.08
C ALA A 80 15.00 -6.34 -11.91
N PHE A 81 13.69 -6.47 -11.84
CA PHE A 81 12.91 -6.07 -10.69
C PHE A 81 13.14 -6.99 -9.49
N GLU A 82 13.15 -6.43 -8.29
CA GLU A 82 13.35 -7.16 -7.05
C GLU A 82 12.05 -7.26 -6.23
N VAL A 83 11.73 -8.46 -5.78
CA VAL A 83 10.51 -8.73 -4.99
C VAL A 83 10.54 -7.97 -3.66
N GLY A 84 9.53 -7.14 -3.45
CA GLY A 84 9.37 -6.31 -2.24
C GLY A 84 9.92 -4.92 -2.39
N THR A 85 10.10 -4.45 -3.62
CA THR A 85 10.68 -3.15 -3.95
C THR A 85 9.66 -2.24 -4.61
N ASP A 86 9.64 -0.98 -4.21
CA ASP A 86 8.86 0.08 -4.82
C ASP A 86 9.67 0.79 -5.91
N TYR A 87 9.06 0.97 -7.05
CA TYR A 87 9.64 1.62 -8.21
C TYR A 87 8.86 2.86 -8.59
N ASN A 88 9.58 3.89 -8.99
CA ASN A 88 9.05 5.15 -9.50
C ASN A 88 9.28 5.24 -11.00
N ILE A 89 8.29 5.73 -11.74
CA ILE A 89 8.35 5.93 -13.18
C ILE A 89 8.56 7.41 -13.46
N PHE A 90 9.54 7.70 -14.27
CA PHE A 90 9.92 9.05 -14.66
C PHE A 90 9.83 9.23 -16.16
N VAL A 91 9.43 10.44 -16.56
CA VAL A 91 9.70 10.99 -17.88
C VAL A 91 10.95 11.85 -17.79
N CYS A 92 11.89 11.62 -18.67
CA CYS A 92 13.17 12.29 -18.69
C CYS A 92 13.38 13.00 -20.03
N ASP A 93 14.00 14.18 -19.97
CA ASP A 93 14.44 14.93 -21.13
C ASP A 93 15.92 14.58 -21.41
N PRO A 94 16.20 13.76 -22.44
CA PRO A 94 17.58 13.32 -22.73
C PRO A 94 18.45 14.47 -23.27
N THR A 95 17.83 15.51 -23.81
CA THR A 95 18.55 16.63 -24.45
C THR A 95 18.91 17.72 -23.46
N ASN A 96 18.45 17.60 -22.21
CA ASN A 96 18.70 18.57 -21.15
C ASN A 96 18.24 20.00 -21.53
N GLY A 97 17.15 20.09 -22.31
CA GLY A 97 16.56 21.33 -22.79
C GLY A 97 17.14 21.83 -24.12
N ASP A 98 17.98 21.07 -24.79
CA ASP A 98 18.41 21.38 -26.18
C ASP A 98 17.30 20.95 -27.16
N GLU A 99 16.47 21.91 -27.53
CA GLU A 99 15.30 21.70 -28.40
C GLU A 99 15.62 21.49 -29.88
N THR A 100 16.90 21.44 -30.22
CA THR A 100 17.35 21.25 -31.62
C THR A 100 17.32 19.78 -32.04
N VAL A 101 17.11 18.88 -31.10
CA VAL A 101 17.06 17.43 -31.33
C VAL A 101 15.62 16.94 -31.14
N ASP A 102 15.07 16.35 -32.18
CA ASP A 102 13.74 15.68 -32.19
C ASP A 102 13.85 14.33 -31.45
N GLU A 103 14.31 14.33 -30.20
CA GLU A 103 14.34 13.12 -29.41
C GLU A 103 13.06 13.03 -28.58
N ALA A 104 12.44 11.85 -28.65
CA ALA A 104 11.32 11.51 -27.80
C ALA A 104 11.75 11.50 -26.33
N GLU A 105 10.80 11.81 -25.44
CA GLU A 105 11.00 11.59 -24.03
C GLU A 105 11.50 10.17 -23.76
N VAL A 106 12.35 10.01 -22.76
CA VAL A 106 12.85 8.72 -22.30
C VAL A 106 12.16 8.38 -20.99
N TYR A 107 11.57 7.20 -20.92
CA TYR A 107 11.12 6.67 -19.65
C TYR A 107 12.26 6.06 -18.87
N LYS A 108 12.25 6.26 -17.55
CA LYS A 108 13.14 5.58 -16.62
C LYS A 108 12.36 5.06 -15.42
N ILE A 109 12.74 3.87 -14.99
CA ILE A 109 12.24 3.27 -13.76
C ILE A 109 13.35 3.31 -12.73
N SER A 110 13.06 3.78 -11.51
CA SER A 110 14.06 3.94 -10.45
C SER A 110 13.47 3.62 -9.08
N THR A 111 14.30 3.11 -8.18
CA THR A 111 13.98 3.02 -6.75
C THR A 111 14.08 4.37 -6.04
N SER A 112 14.75 5.35 -6.64
CA SER A 112 14.84 6.71 -6.11
C SER A 112 13.49 7.44 -6.20
N PRO A 113 12.98 8.05 -5.13
CA PRO A 113 11.75 8.84 -5.20
C PRO A 113 11.96 10.25 -5.79
N ASN A 114 13.20 10.68 -5.98
CA ASN A 114 13.52 12.04 -6.40
C ASN A 114 13.74 12.14 -7.92
N PHE A 115 14.76 11.46 -8.43
CA PHE A 115 15.09 11.40 -9.85
C PHE A 115 15.97 10.17 -10.15
N PRO A 116 15.94 9.64 -11.38
CA PRO A 116 16.73 8.49 -11.76
C PRO A 116 18.20 8.84 -11.91
N SER A 117 19.05 7.84 -11.91
CA SER A 117 20.51 8.00 -12.10
C SER A 117 20.81 8.71 -13.44
N GLY A 118 21.69 9.68 -13.40
CA GLY A 118 22.05 10.50 -14.58
C GLY A 118 21.12 11.67 -14.88
N TYR A 119 20.02 11.81 -14.14
CA TYR A 119 19.06 12.90 -14.27
C TYR A 119 18.96 13.75 -13.00
N THR A 120 18.22 14.84 -13.08
CA THR A 120 18.00 15.81 -12.02
C THR A 120 16.53 16.25 -12.02
N ALA A 121 16.12 17.02 -11.02
CA ALA A 121 14.77 17.59 -10.98
C ALA A 121 14.47 18.56 -12.15
N SER A 122 15.50 19.08 -12.85
CA SER A 122 15.31 20.00 -13.99
C SER A 122 15.04 19.28 -15.31
N ASN A 123 15.45 18.03 -15.45
CA ASN A 123 15.31 17.25 -16.68
C ASN A 123 14.65 15.88 -16.49
N SER A 124 14.00 15.68 -15.35
CA SER A 124 13.16 14.51 -15.12
C SER A 124 11.93 14.87 -14.27
N ARG A 125 10.85 14.11 -14.44
CA ARG A 125 9.64 14.22 -13.64
C ARG A 125 9.06 12.85 -13.33
N ARG A 126 8.84 12.59 -12.04
CA ARG A 126 8.11 11.41 -11.60
C ARG A 126 6.64 11.53 -12.01
N ILE A 127 6.11 10.52 -12.68
CA ILE A 127 4.73 10.48 -13.20
C ILE A 127 3.88 9.43 -12.53
N GLY A 128 4.49 8.44 -11.89
CA GLY A 128 3.81 7.35 -11.21
C GLY A 128 4.79 6.38 -10.59
N GLY A 129 4.30 5.20 -10.25
CA GLY A 129 5.11 4.11 -9.72
C GLY A 129 4.28 2.87 -9.42
N PHE A 130 4.96 1.85 -8.92
CA PHE A 130 4.38 0.55 -8.60
C PHE A 130 5.23 -0.19 -7.56
N HIS A 131 4.64 -1.21 -6.97
CA HIS A 131 5.35 -2.20 -6.15
C HIS A 131 5.56 -3.49 -6.95
N TYR A 132 6.78 -4.03 -6.93
CA TYR A 132 7.08 -5.36 -7.46
C TYR A 132 7.12 -6.37 -6.32
N GLY A 133 6.23 -7.35 -6.34
CA GLY A 133 6.05 -8.25 -5.20
C GLY A 133 5.43 -9.57 -5.55
N VAL A 134 4.94 -10.28 -4.53
CA VAL A 134 4.15 -11.49 -4.72
C VAL A 134 2.71 -11.08 -4.98
N VAL A 135 2.20 -11.48 -6.12
CA VAL A 135 0.86 -11.17 -6.62
C VAL A 135 -0.02 -12.41 -6.54
N ARG A 136 -1.26 -12.23 -6.13
CA ARG A 136 -2.29 -13.27 -6.24
C ARG A 136 -2.97 -13.19 -7.60
N LYS A 137 -3.16 -14.34 -8.25
CA LYS A 137 -3.87 -14.43 -9.52
C LYS A 137 -5.33 -14.04 -9.38
N VAL A 138 -5.79 -13.11 -10.22
CA VAL A 138 -7.18 -12.62 -10.20
C VAL A 138 -8.14 -13.66 -10.78
N SER A 139 -7.69 -14.49 -11.70
CA SER A 139 -8.48 -15.55 -12.34
C SER A 139 -8.94 -16.64 -11.37
N ASP A 140 -8.29 -16.74 -10.23
CA ASP A 140 -8.50 -17.79 -9.24
C ASP A 140 -9.07 -17.24 -7.94
N VAL A 141 -10.21 -16.57 -8.02
CA VAL A 141 -10.95 -15.99 -6.88
C VAL A 141 -11.63 -17.08 -6.02
N GLY A 142 -11.14 -18.29 -6.05
CA GLY A 142 -11.47 -19.29 -5.07
C GLY A 142 -11.04 -18.76 -3.70
N ILE A 143 -12.00 -18.51 -2.80
CA ILE A 143 -11.70 -18.19 -1.41
C ILE A 143 -10.82 -19.32 -0.91
N PRO A 144 -9.58 -19.06 -0.44
CA PRO A 144 -8.83 -20.11 0.21
C PRO A 144 -9.60 -20.47 1.47
N VAL A 145 -10.24 -21.56 1.43
CA VAL A 145 -10.99 -22.12 2.53
C VAL A 145 -9.97 -22.55 3.55
N ASN A 146 -9.96 -22.30 4.86
CA ASN A 146 -11.08 -22.49 5.69
C ASN A 146 -10.64 -22.64 7.15
N SER A 147 -11.41 -22.22 8.05
CA SER A 147 -11.32 -22.53 9.47
C SER A 147 -11.54 -24.02 9.81
N GLY A 148 -11.96 -24.85 8.86
CA GLY A 148 -12.24 -26.28 9.04
C GLY A 148 -11.13 -27.19 8.55
N GLY A 149 -9.96 -26.67 8.16
CA GLY A 149 -8.78 -27.49 7.81
C GLY A 149 -8.84 -28.16 6.44
N THR A 150 -9.67 -27.72 5.52
CA THR A 150 -9.64 -28.19 4.15
C THR A 150 -8.82 -27.25 3.32
N GLU A 151 -7.67 -27.63 3.16
CA GLU A 151 -6.74 -27.62 2.05
C GLU A 151 -6.62 -26.33 1.26
N LEU A 152 -5.73 -25.52 1.75
CA LEU A 152 -4.86 -24.75 0.91
C LEU A 152 -3.80 -25.73 0.37
N GLY A 153 -4.09 -26.54 -0.54
CA GLY A 153 -3.12 -27.50 -1.10
C GLY A 153 -2.23 -26.86 -2.14
N SER A 154 -1.49 -27.69 -2.88
CA SER A 154 -0.64 -27.28 -4.00
C SER A 154 -1.35 -26.36 -5.02
N GLY A 155 -2.68 -26.34 -5.05
CA GLY A 155 -3.48 -25.41 -5.84
C GLY A 155 -3.33 -23.95 -5.39
N TRP A 156 -3.17 -23.67 -4.08
CA TRP A 156 -2.92 -22.33 -3.60
C TRP A 156 -1.54 -21.79 -4.00
N GLU A 157 -0.54 -22.64 -3.94
CA GLU A 157 0.83 -22.26 -4.30
C GLU A 157 0.95 -21.88 -5.78
N SER A 158 0.12 -22.45 -6.65
CA SER A 158 0.04 -22.06 -8.06
C SER A 158 -0.72 -20.76 -8.32
N ASN A 159 -1.41 -20.22 -7.32
CA ASN A 159 -2.23 -19.02 -7.43
C ASN A 159 -1.48 -17.72 -7.10
N VAL A 160 -0.18 -17.80 -6.85
CA VAL A 160 0.69 -16.65 -6.62
C VAL A 160 1.86 -16.67 -7.60
N TYR A 161 2.32 -15.49 -7.97
CA TYR A 161 3.52 -15.30 -8.80
C TYR A 161 4.25 -14.03 -8.36
N ASN A 162 5.48 -13.88 -8.79
CA ASN A 162 6.22 -12.62 -8.62
C ASN A 162 5.95 -11.72 -9.82
N GLY A 163 5.67 -10.47 -9.57
CA GLY A 163 5.37 -9.51 -10.62
C GLY A 163 5.02 -8.13 -10.08
N ILE A 164 4.66 -7.25 -10.97
CA ILE A 164 4.11 -5.95 -10.65
C ILE A 164 2.74 -6.15 -10.01
N VAL A 165 2.57 -5.65 -8.79
CA VAL A 165 1.30 -5.73 -8.06
C VAL A 165 0.30 -4.78 -8.74
N PRO A 166 -0.76 -5.29 -9.41
CA PRO A 166 -1.58 -4.46 -10.31
C PRO A 166 -2.25 -3.29 -9.60
N ASN A 167 -2.75 -3.51 -8.39
CA ASN A 167 -3.42 -2.47 -7.60
C ASN A 167 -2.47 -1.60 -6.77
N SER A 168 -1.16 -1.76 -6.92
CA SER A 168 -0.15 -0.84 -6.38
C SER A 168 0.24 0.27 -7.36
N VAL A 169 -0.18 0.15 -8.63
CA VAL A 169 0.15 1.14 -9.65
C VAL A 169 -0.55 2.46 -9.34
N TRP A 170 0.22 3.53 -9.27
CA TRP A 170 -0.26 4.86 -8.97
C TRP A 170 0.24 5.89 -9.98
N THR A 171 -0.48 7.00 -10.11
CA THR A 171 -0.10 8.17 -10.92
C THR A 171 -0.19 9.43 -10.08
N LEU A 172 0.22 10.58 -10.61
CA LEU A 172 0.17 11.85 -9.88
C LEU A 172 -1.24 12.22 -9.40
N LEU A 173 -2.28 11.78 -10.11
CA LEU A 173 -3.69 12.08 -9.79
C LEU A 173 -4.45 10.88 -9.22
N TYR A 174 -3.87 9.69 -9.29
CA TYR A 174 -4.45 8.45 -8.79
C TYR A 174 -3.47 7.81 -7.80
N ARG A 175 -3.56 8.22 -6.56
CA ARG A 175 -2.66 7.78 -5.48
C ARG A 175 -3.27 8.05 -4.11
N PRO A 176 -2.72 7.47 -3.04
CA PRO A 176 -3.09 7.87 -1.67
C PRO A 176 -2.64 9.30 -1.37
N LYS A 177 -3.23 9.92 -0.34
CA LYS A 177 -2.78 11.21 0.20
C LYS A 177 -1.40 11.16 0.83
N CYS A 178 -1.04 10.01 1.41
CA CYS A 178 0.31 9.75 1.94
C CYS A 178 1.29 9.34 0.83
N ASP A 179 2.49 8.89 1.20
CA ASP A 179 3.44 8.30 0.25
C ASP A 179 2.84 7.00 -0.32
N PRO A 180 2.76 6.84 -1.64
CA PRO A 180 2.23 5.64 -2.29
C PRO A 180 3.14 4.41 -2.18
N ALA A 181 4.39 4.56 -1.76
CA ALA A 181 5.31 3.44 -1.60
C ALA A 181 4.76 2.41 -0.60
N GLY A 182 4.79 1.14 -0.98
CA GLY A 182 4.29 0.04 -0.18
C GLY A 182 2.78 0.02 0.01
N MET A 183 1.98 0.64 -0.88
CA MET A 183 0.52 0.68 -0.77
C MET A 183 -0.19 0.08 -1.98
N VAL A 184 -1.40 -0.44 -1.75
CA VAL A 184 -2.32 -0.96 -2.77
C VAL A 184 -3.69 -0.30 -2.67
N TYR A 185 -4.33 -0.10 -3.82
CA TYR A 185 -5.70 0.40 -3.90
C TYR A 185 -6.71 -0.71 -3.61
N LEU A 186 -7.63 -0.45 -2.69
CA LEU A 186 -8.64 -1.40 -2.22
C LEU A 186 -10.04 -1.14 -2.80
N GLY A 187 -10.17 -0.10 -3.61
CA GLY A 187 -11.47 0.37 -4.09
C GLY A 187 -12.06 1.49 -3.24
N ASN A 188 -13.10 2.16 -3.77
CA ASN A 188 -13.85 3.20 -3.07
C ASN A 188 -13.00 4.36 -2.50
N GLY A 189 -11.85 4.65 -3.12
CA GLY A 189 -10.97 5.71 -2.65
C GLY A 189 -10.09 5.31 -1.46
N LEU A 190 -9.96 4.02 -1.14
CA LEU A 190 -9.17 3.51 -0.04
C LEU A 190 -7.88 2.85 -0.55
N TRP A 191 -6.77 3.13 0.11
CA TRP A 191 -5.47 2.48 -0.05
C TRP A 191 -5.07 1.80 1.25
N GLY A 192 -4.39 0.66 1.17
CA GLY A 192 -3.86 -0.06 2.32
C GLY A 192 -2.39 -0.39 2.17
N ASP A 193 -1.67 -0.49 3.27
CA ASP A 193 -0.29 -0.95 3.29
C ASP A 193 -0.19 -2.38 2.73
N ILE A 194 0.81 -2.67 1.91
CA ILE A 194 1.07 -4.03 1.40
C ILE A 194 1.57 -4.94 2.52
N TYR A 195 2.36 -4.40 3.41
CA TYR A 195 2.97 -5.11 4.54
C TYR A 195 2.46 -4.56 5.86
N LEU A 196 2.58 -5.35 6.92
CA LEU A 196 2.37 -4.86 8.28
C LEU A 196 3.27 -3.66 8.54
N SER A 197 2.76 -2.68 9.26
CA SER A 197 3.50 -1.45 9.50
C SER A 197 4.71 -1.69 10.40
N SER A 198 5.81 -1.06 10.06
CA SER A 198 7.07 -1.04 10.80
C SER A 198 7.43 0.40 11.17
N ASP A 199 8.30 0.60 12.16
CA ASP A 199 8.79 1.93 12.53
C ASP A 199 9.64 2.50 11.39
N ASP A 200 9.43 3.76 11.03
CA ASP A 200 10.17 4.45 9.98
C ASP A 200 11.47 5.12 10.48
N GLY A 201 11.68 5.12 11.79
CA GLY A 201 12.83 5.77 12.45
C GLY A 201 12.60 7.24 12.80
N ASP A 202 11.47 7.85 12.38
CA ASP A 202 11.09 9.26 12.59
C ASP A 202 9.70 9.39 13.25
N ASP A 203 9.39 8.49 14.18
CA ASP A 203 8.10 8.42 14.88
C ASP A 203 6.88 8.12 14.02
N GLY A 204 7.04 7.75 12.77
CA GLY A 204 5.99 7.32 11.85
C GLY A 204 5.96 5.81 11.59
N LEU A 205 5.24 5.42 10.52
CA LEU A 205 5.04 4.05 10.09
C LEU A 205 5.31 3.88 8.59
N VAL A 206 5.98 2.80 8.25
CA VAL A 206 6.31 2.43 6.86
C VAL A 206 5.86 1.00 6.55
N SER A 207 5.49 0.76 5.28
CA SER A 207 5.13 -0.54 4.74
C SER A 207 6.27 -1.07 3.87
N VAL A 208 7.13 -1.94 4.43
CA VAL A 208 8.33 -2.44 3.76
C VAL A 208 8.48 -3.94 3.97
N LYS A 209 8.86 -4.67 2.93
CA LYS A 209 9.16 -6.11 3.03
C LYS A 209 10.40 -6.36 3.89
N GLY A 210 10.32 -7.37 4.74
CA GLY A 210 11.45 -7.83 5.54
C GLY A 210 11.78 -6.98 6.75
N ALA A 211 10.97 -5.95 7.05
CA ALA A 211 11.06 -5.19 8.28
C ALA A 211 10.44 -5.97 9.47
N ASN A 212 10.74 -5.57 10.68
CA ASN A 212 10.05 -6.09 11.86
C ASN A 212 8.74 -5.31 12.04
N PRO A 213 7.56 -5.97 12.07
CA PRO A 213 6.33 -5.28 12.42
C PRO A 213 6.48 -4.60 13.78
N ILE A 214 6.06 -3.33 13.90
CA ILE A 214 6.05 -2.66 15.21
C ILE A 214 4.96 -3.28 16.10
N THR A 215 5.28 -3.52 17.36
CA THR A 215 4.36 -4.13 18.33
C THR A 215 4.52 -3.51 19.71
N GLY A 216 3.82 -4.06 20.69
CA GLY A 216 4.05 -3.69 22.09
C GLY A 216 5.47 -3.91 22.59
N THR A 217 6.30 -4.71 21.91
CA THR A 217 7.74 -4.81 22.23
C THR A 217 8.43 -3.44 22.12
N GLU A 218 7.99 -2.60 21.20
CA GLU A 218 8.45 -1.22 21.01
C GLU A 218 7.56 -0.21 21.75
N GLY A 219 6.69 -0.67 22.64
CA GLY A 219 5.77 0.18 23.40
C GLY A 219 4.49 0.57 22.66
N LEU A 220 4.17 -0.10 21.54
CA LEU A 220 2.96 0.18 20.79
C LEU A 220 1.70 -0.20 21.58
N ASN A 221 0.76 0.72 21.66
CA ASN A 221 -0.62 0.50 22.06
C ASN A 221 -1.55 1.19 21.06
N TRP A 222 -2.86 1.09 21.23
CA TRP A 222 -3.83 1.67 20.28
C TRP A 222 -3.64 3.18 20.06
N TYR A 223 -3.39 3.96 21.12
CA TYR A 223 -3.21 5.42 21.01
C TYR A 223 -1.93 5.77 20.24
N ILE A 224 -0.83 5.08 20.56
CA ILE A 224 0.47 5.28 19.89
C ILE A 224 0.37 4.83 18.42
N ALA A 225 -0.33 3.71 18.14
CA ALA A 225 -0.57 3.23 16.78
C ALA A 225 -1.34 4.27 15.95
N ALA A 226 -2.42 4.82 16.50
CA ALA A 226 -3.20 5.87 15.84
C ALA A 226 -2.37 7.14 15.60
N GLU A 227 -1.53 7.55 16.56
CA GLU A 227 -0.69 8.73 16.39
C GLU A 227 0.42 8.52 15.37
N LYS A 228 1.14 7.39 15.42
CA LYS A 228 2.17 7.06 14.43
C LYS A 228 1.59 6.97 13.01
N ALA A 229 0.43 6.32 12.85
CA ALA A 229 -0.27 6.27 11.56
C ALA A 229 -0.58 7.68 11.03
N ARG A 230 -1.13 8.56 11.87
CA ARG A 230 -1.42 9.95 11.51
C ARG A 230 -0.17 10.74 11.09
N ARG A 231 0.96 10.53 11.75
CA ARG A 231 2.25 11.17 11.40
C ARG A 231 2.72 10.76 10.01
N SER A 232 2.43 9.53 9.58
CA SER A 232 2.71 9.04 8.23
C SER A 232 1.65 9.41 7.18
N GLY A 233 0.66 10.26 7.54
CA GLY A 233 -0.46 10.59 6.66
C GLY A 233 -1.47 9.46 6.47
N LYS A 234 -1.43 8.46 7.34
CA LYS A 234 -2.27 7.26 7.35
C LYS A 234 -3.23 7.26 8.55
N ARG A 235 -4.05 6.24 8.65
CA ARG A 235 -4.91 5.98 9.80
C ARG A 235 -5.06 4.48 10.08
N LEU A 236 -5.57 4.13 11.24
CA LEU A 236 -6.03 2.77 11.51
C LEU A 236 -7.21 2.44 10.57
N PRO A 237 -7.35 1.18 10.13
CA PRO A 237 -8.53 0.74 9.40
C PRO A 237 -9.71 0.60 10.34
N SER A 238 -10.92 0.70 9.84
CA SER A 238 -12.08 0.10 10.52
C SER A 238 -12.06 -1.43 10.38
N TYR A 239 -12.81 -2.13 11.22
CA TYR A 239 -12.96 -3.58 11.12
C TYR A 239 -13.50 -4.01 9.74
N ALA A 240 -14.44 -3.25 9.18
CA ALA A 240 -14.96 -3.53 7.84
C ALA A 240 -13.90 -3.36 6.74
N GLU A 241 -13.07 -2.31 6.81
CA GLU A 241 -11.94 -2.11 5.90
C GLU A 241 -10.88 -3.21 6.05
N PHE A 242 -10.60 -3.64 7.29
CA PHE A 242 -9.73 -4.78 7.54
C PHE A 242 -10.27 -6.06 6.88
N CYS A 243 -11.55 -6.40 7.08
CA CYS A 243 -12.17 -7.58 6.47
C CYS A 243 -12.13 -7.52 4.93
N GLN A 244 -12.32 -6.33 4.34
CA GLN A 244 -12.20 -6.13 2.89
C GLN A 244 -10.77 -6.38 2.42
N ALA A 245 -9.80 -5.83 3.11
CA ALA A 245 -8.38 -5.96 2.79
C ALA A 245 -7.86 -7.40 2.97
N ALA A 246 -8.28 -8.06 4.05
CA ALA A 246 -7.87 -9.41 4.40
C ALA A 246 -8.62 -10.49 3.61
N TYR A 247 -9.69 -10.12 2.89
CA TYR A 247 -10.50 -11.08 2.14
C TYR A 247 -9.65 -11.99 1.28
N GLY A 248 -9.94 -13.30 1.39
CA GLY A 248 -9.24 -14.32 0.65
C GLY A 248 -7.80 -14.60 1.11
N SER A 249 -7.35 -14.06 2.24
CA SER A 249 -6.13 -14.52 2.89
C SER A 249 -6.29 -15.96 3.36
N PRO A 250 -5.24 -16.78 3.27
CA PRO A 250 -5.26 -18.11 3.88
C PRO A 250 -5.50 -18.05 5.38
N ALA A 251 -6.36 -18.93 5.89
CA ALA A 251 -6.54 -19.11 7.34
C ALA A 251 -5.32 -19.77 7.98
N GLY A 252 -5.16 -19.57 9.28
CA GLY A 252 -4.12 -20.22 10.04
C GLY A 252 -4.36 -21.71 10.24
N GLN A 253 -3.29 -22.41 10.56
CA GLN A 253 -3.30 -23.85 10.81
C GLN A 253 -2.48 -24.18 12.05
N ASP A 254 -2.92 -25.19 12.82
CA ASP A 254 -2.11 -25.74 13.89
C ASP A 254 -0.90 -26.49 13.30
N GLY A 255 0.26 -26.27 13.89
CA GLY A 255 1.46 -27.02 13.59
C GLY A 255 2.15 -26.72 12.27
N ASN A 256 1.67 -25.76 11.46
CA ASN A 256 2.38 -25.33 10.26
C ASN A 256 2.25 -23.83 9.98
N ASN A 257 3.21 -23.29 9.22
CA ASN A 257 3.31 -21.86 8.90
C ASN A 257 3.37 -21.62 7.38
N THR A 258 2.96 -22.57 6.56
CA THR A 258 3.11 -22.47 5.10
C THR A 258 2.30 -21.33 4.51
N TYR A 259 1.09 -21.09 5.02
CA TYR A 259 0.13 -20.14 4.46
C TYR A 259 -0.16 -18.92 5.36
N ALA A 260 0.10 -19.04 6.65
CA ALA A 260 0.06 -17.96 7.61
C ALA A 260 1.07 -18.24 8.72
N TRP A 261 1.70 -17.23 9.28
CA TRP A 261 2.57 -17.39 10.45
C TRP A 261 1.71 -17.43 11.72
N SER A 262 1.23 -18.63 12.08
CA SER A 262 0.23 -18.77 13.15
C SER A 262 0.29 -20.08 13.94
N ALA A 263 1.22 -21.00 13.61
CA ALA A 263 1.31 -22.29 14.29
C ALA A 263 1.44 -22.13 15.80
N THR A 264 0.67 -22.91 16.57
CA THR A 264 0.61 -22.82 18.05
C THR A 264 1.94 -23.01 18.77
N GLY A 265 2.95 -23.54 18.08
CA GLY A 265 4.33 -23.68 18.60
C GLY A 265 5.23 -22.46 18.35
N ASN A 266 4.76 -21.43 17.64
CA ASN A 266 5.55 -20.24 17.42
C ASN A 266 5.70 -19.44 18.72
N THR A 267 6.82 -18.73 18.87
CA THR A 267 7.16 -17.97 20.08
C THR A 267 7.39 -16.49 19.83
N ALA A 268 7.35 -16.06 18.56
CA ALA A 268 7.60 -14.67 18.19
C ALA A 268 7.03 -14.34 16.80
N ARG A 269 6.85 -13.03 16.55
CA ARG A 269 6.55 -12.48 15.23
C ARG A 269 7.67 -12.76 14.23
N GLN A 270 7.33 -12.74 12.95
CA GLN A 270 8.28 -12.77 11.84
C GLN A 270 8.34 -11.41 11.15
N LYS A 271 9.38 -11.26 10.34
CA LYS A 271 9.51 -10.13 9.43
C LYS A 271 8.34 -10.08 8.45
N THR A 272 7.96 -8.89 8.03
CA THR A 272 6.90 -8.66 7.06
C THR A 272 7.18 -9.39 5.73
N GLY A 273 6.16 -10.05 5.19
CA GLY A 273 6.29 -10.82 3.94
C GLY A 273 7.12 -12.10 4.06
N TYR A 274 7.36 -12.60 5.28
CA TYR A 274 8.13 -13.82 5.51
C TYR A 274 7.47 -15.06 4.89
N VAL A 275 6.15 -15.22 5.09
CA VAL A 275 5.40 -16.34 4.53
C VAL A 275 4.99 -16.00 3.10
N THR A 276 5.54 -16.69 2.12
CA THR A 276 5.31 -16.40 0.69
C THR A 276 3.84 -16.44 0.31
N TYR A 277 3.07 -17.36 0.86
CA TYR A 277 1.66 -17.57 0.49
C TYR A 277 0.65 -16.79 1.35
N ALA A 278 1.11 -16.05 2.36
CA ALA A 278 0.25 -15.22 3.20
C ALA A 278 -0.14 -13.91 2.47
N VAL A 279 -0.95 -14.03 1.42
CA VAL A 279 -1.38 -12.91 0.58
C VAL A 279 -2.89 -12.92 0.39
N SER A 280 -3.53 -11.76 0.58
CA SER A 280 -4.97 -11.58 0.38
C SER A 280 -5.34 -11.47 -1.11
N ALA A 281 -6.62 -11.51 -1.43
CA ALA A 281 -7.14 -11.24 -2.78
C ALA A 281 -6.83 -9.81 -3.25
N THR A 282 -6.51 -8.93 -2.34
CA THR A 282 -6.12 -7.53 -2.61
C THR A 282 -4.61 -7.32 -2.61
N ASN A 283 -3.82 -8.39 -2.64
CA ASN A 283 -2.35 -8.38 -2.66
C ASN A 283 -1.68 -7.83 -1.39
N ILE A 284 -2.36 -7.87 -0.25
CA ILE A 284 -1.80 -7.47 1.05
C ILE A 284 -1.23 -8.69 1.77
N ARG A 285 -0.11 -8.48 2.47
CA ARG A 285 0.66 -9.54 3.14
C ARG A 285 0.36 -9.57 4.64
N ASP A 286 0.37 -10.79 5.20
CA ASP A 286 0.38 -11.05 6.64
C ASP A 286 -0.83 -10.48 7.42
N LEU A 287 -1.97 -10.16 6.77
CA LEU A 287 -3.16 -9.73 7.48
C LEU A 287 -3.76 -10.84 8.35
N VAL A 288 -3.44 -12.09 8.04
CA VAL A 288 -3.80 -13.25 8.84
C VAL A 288 -2.56 -13.83 9.51
N GLY A 289 -2.59 -13.93 10.84
CA GLY A 289 -1.45 -14.36 11.65
C GLY A 289 -0.39 -13.28 11.83
N ASN A 290 0.80 -13.67 12.19
CA ASN A 290 1.97 -12.88 12.53
C ASN A 290 1.78 -12.04 13.80
N VAL A 291 1.02 -10.97 13.75
CA VAL A 291 0.60 -10.17 14.91
C VAL A 291 -0.88 -9.81 14.81
N TRP A 292 -1.56 -9.59 15.91
CA TRP A 292 -2.85 -8.90 15.95
C TRP A 292 -2.70 -7.48 15.41
N LYS A 293 -3.71 -6.91 14.77
CA LYS A 293 -3.68 -5.56 14.18
C LYS A 293 -4.74 -4.70 14.82
N TRP A 294 -4.34 -3.60 15.46
CA TRP A 294 -5.26 -2.59 15.96
C TRP A 294 -6.13 -2.04 14.82
N VAL A 295 -7.43 -1.92 15.08
CA VAL A 295 -8.40 -1.21 14.24
C VAL A 295 -8.97 0.00 14.98
N ASP A 296 -9.71 0.87 14.30
CA ASP A 296 -10.14 2.17 14.86
C ASP A 296 -11.32 2.08 15.84
N GLU A 297 -11.92 0.91 16.03
CA GLU A 297 -13.06 0.74 16.88
C GLU A 297 -12.69 0.53 18.35
N LEU A 298 -13.39 1.31 19.20
CA LEU A 298 -13.45 1.11 20.63
C LEU A 298 -14.83 0.61 21.02
N CYS A 299 -14.90 -0.27 22.00
CA CYS A 299 -16.14 -0.81 22.51
C CYS A 299 -16.15 -0.81 24.05
N LEU A 300 -17.33 -1.05 24.62
CA LEU A 300 -17.50 -1.21 26.07
C LEU A 300 -17.78 -2.66 26.40
N ASP A 301 -17.24 -3.12 27.53
CA ASP A 301 -17.57 -4.43 28.09
C ASP A 301 -19.06 -4.43 28.47
N PRO A 302 -19.90 -5.25 27.82
CA PRO A 302 -21.33 -5.28 28.07
C PRO A 302 -21.71 -5.87 29.44
N THR A 303 -20.78 -6.52 30.11
CA THR A 303 -21.03 -7.14 31.44
C THR A 303 -20.75 -6.19 32.59
N ALA A 304 -20.13 -5.06 32.34
CA ALA A 304 -19.83 -4.07 33.35
C ALA A 304 -21.07 -3.25 33.72
N THR A 305 -21.39 -3.16 35.00
CA THR A 305 -22.65 -2.55 35.47
C THR A 305 -22.49 -1.34 36.39
N THR A 306 -21.29 -1.10 36.88
CA THR A 306 -21.00 0.00 37.82
C THR A 306 -20.36 1.19 37.09
N TRP A 307 -21.06 2.30 36.99
CA TRP A 307 -20.61 3.52 36.33
C TRP A 307 -19.80 4.42 37.28
N ALA A 308 -18.64 4.85 36.83
CA ALA A 308 -17.78 5.80 37.56
C ALA A 308 -16.83 6.53 36.60
N TRP A 309 -16.27 7.64 37.03
CA TRP A 309 -15.12 8.23 36.36
C TRP A 309 -13.87 7.35 36.55
N GLN A 310 -13.24 6.98 35.45
CA GLN A 310 -12.10 6.06 35.42
C GLN A 310 -10.92 6.71 34.70
N ASP A 311 -9.73 6.59 35.28
CA ASP A 311 -8.48 7.06 34.66
C ASP A 311 -7.91 5.94 33.75
N VAL A 312 -8.57 5.69 32.64
CA VAL A 312 -8.24 4.63 31.67
C VAL A 312 -7.56 5.17 30.40
N LEU A 313 -7.46 6.51 30.29
CA LEU A 313 -6.89 7.17 29.11
C LEU A 313 -5.39 7.48 29.28
N GLY A 314 -4.85 7.17 30.42
CA GLY A 314 -3.50 7.53 30.84
C GLY A 314 -3.44 8.83 31.63
N SER A 315 -2.41 8.97 32.44
CA SER A 315 -2.24 10.12 33.31
C SER A 315 -2.12 11.44 32.52
N GLY A 316 -2.96 12.42 32.89
CA GLY A 316 -2.96 13.74 32.27
C GLY A 316 -3.83 13.87 31.02
N HIS A 317 -4.51 12.79 30.59
CA HIS A 317 -5.40 12.80 29.43
C HIS A 317 -6.90 12.90 29.78
N GLY A 318 -7.23 13.13 31.04
CA GLY A 318 -8.61 13.16 31.55
C GLY A 318 -9.10 11.78 31.94
N GLN A 319 -10.40 11.67 32.19
CA GLN A 319 -11.06 10.43 32.62
C GLN A 319 -12.24 10.09 31.72
N ALA A 320 -12.55 8.81 31.59
CA ALA A 320 -13.75 8.33 30.93
C ALA A 320 -14.83 7.99 31.96
N TYR A 321 -16.09 8.38 31.73
CA TYR A 321 -17.24 7.93 32.51
C TYR A 321 -17.79 6.65 31.90
N ILE A 322 -17.37 5.52 32.42
CA ILE A 322 -17.65 4.19 31.88
C ILE A 322 -18.05 3.20 32.98
N PRO A 323 -18.65 2.03 32.63
CA PRO A 323 -19.17 1.09 33.61
C PRO A 323 -18.15 0.52 34.61
N SER A 324 -16.87 0.35 34.18
CA SER A 324 -15.79 -0.06 35.10
C SER A 324 -14.43 0.40 34.55
N SER A 325 -13.37 0.28 35.34
CA SER A 325 -12.00 0.62 34.92
C SER A 325 -11.47 -0.24 33.76
N THR A 326 -12.08 -1.38 33.54
CA THR A 326 -11.70 -2.35 32.48
C THR A 326 -12.72 -2.38 31.33
N ALA A 327 -13.67 -1.44 31.31
CA ALA A 327 -14.77 -1.47 30.37
C ALA A 327 -14.46 -0.89 28.99
N LEU A 328 -13.42 -0.09 28.84
CA LEU A 328 -12.99 0.44 27.55
C LEU A 328 -12.05 -0.56 26.88
N LEU A 329 -12.47 -1.08 25.73
CA LEU A 329 -11.76 -2.08 24.95
C LEU A 329 -11.51 -1.54 23.54
N ALA A 330 -10.43 -2.00 22.92
CA ALA A 330 -10.14 -1.76 21.51
C ALA A 330 -10.12 -3.08 20.75
N LEU A 331 -10.53 -3.05 19.48
CA LEU A 331 -10.57 -4.26 18.67
C LEU A 331 -9.19 -4.51 18.04
N VAL A 332 -8.82 -5.81 18.00
CA VAL A 332 -7.68 -6.29 17.24
C VAL A 332 -8.10 -7.41 16.29
N CYS A 333 -7.51 -7.48 15.11
CA CYS A 333 -7.96 -8.33 14.02
C CYS A 333 -6.86 -9.24 13.47
N GLY A 334 -7.28 -10.34 12.80
CA GLY A 334 -6.43 -11.20 11.98
C GLY A 334 -5.68 -12.30 12.73
N GLY A 335 -5.51 -12.17 14.05
CA GLY A 335 -4.77 -13.13 14.88
C GLY A 335 -3.26 -12.94 14.87
N SER A 336 -2.57 -13.64 15.77
CA SER A 336 -1.12 -13.57 15.97
C SER A 336 -0.41 -14.88 15.58
N TRP A 337 0.87 -14.94 15.89
CA TRP A 337 1.77 -16.03 15.48
C TRP A 337 1.48 -17.40 16.10
N ASN A 338 0.74 -17.49 17.21
CA ASN A 338 0.49 -18.73 17.95
C ASN A 338 -0.99 -19.08 18.14
N ASP A 339 -1.88 -18.43 17.42
CA ASP A 339 -3.34 -18.65 17.56
C ASP A 339 -3.88 -19.83 16.73
N GLY A 340 -3.03 -20.47 15.94
CA GLY A 340 -3.37 -21.67 15.16
C GLY A 340 -4.54 -21.43 14.21
N VAL A 341 -5.55 -22.29 14.27
CA VAL A 341 -6.76 -22.23 13.44
C VAL A 341 -7.71 -21.07 13.78
N ARG A 342 -7.44 -20.31 14.84
CA ARG A 342 -8.27 -19.17 15.22
C ARG A 342 -8.05 -17.95 14.36
N VAL A 343 -6.92 -17.88 13.66
CA VAL A 343 -6.59 -16.73 12.82
C VAL A 343 -7.26 -16.83 11.46
N GLY A 344 -7.72 -15.69 10.95
CA GLY A 344 -8.44 -15.63 9.68
C GLY A 344 -8.75 -14.19 9.28
N ASP A 345 -9.27 -14.02 8.07
CA ASP A 345 -9.60 -12.73 7.47
C ASP A 345 -10.74 -11.96 8.19
N ARG A 346 -11.44 -12.61 9.10
CA ARG A 346 -12.50 -12.03 9.95
C ARG A 346 -12.26 -12.25 11.43
N ALA A 347 -11.10 -12.83 11.80
CA ALA A 347 -10.77 -13.01 13.20
C ALA A 347 -10.70 -11.66 13.90
N VAL A 348 -11.34 -11.54 15.06
CA VAL A 348 -11.37 -10.33 15.87
C VAL A 348 -11.35 -10.69 17.35
N SER A 349 -10.58 -9.95 18.13
CA SER A 349 -10.62 -9.94 19.59
C SER A 349 -11.16 -8.58 20.07
N CYS A 350 -12.04 -8.63 21.05
CA CYS A 350 -12.61 -7.48 21.76
C CYS A 350 -12.18 -7.49 23.23
N GLY A 351 -11.01 -8.05 23.53
CA GLY A 351 -10.56 -8.26 24.90
C GLY A 351 -9.42 -7.35 25.33
N ASP A 352 -8.90 -6.51 24.45
CA ASP A 352 -7.68 -5.74 24.69
C ASP A 352 -7.98 -4.30 25.11
N TYR A 353 -7.29 -3.81 26.12
CA TYR A 353 -7.42 -2.40 26.52
C TYR A 353 -6.63 -1.51 25.55
N PRO A 354 -7.13 -0.31 25.20
CA PRO A 354 -6.42 0.57 24.24
C PRO A 354 -5.04 1.04 24.73
N TRP A 355 -4.76 0.98 26.03
CA TRP A 355 -3.44 1.27 26.61
C TRP A 355 -2.56 0.04 26.78
N TYR A 356 -3.06 -1.15 26.45
CA TYR A 356 -2.32 -2.40 26.62
C TYR A 356 -1.16 -2.49 25.61
N VAL A 357 -0.04 -3.01 26.10
CA VAL A 357 1.20 -3.15 25.35
C VAL A 357 1.52 -4.65 25.28
N ASP A 358 1.29 -5.24 24.12
CA ASP A 358 1.49 -6.67 23.92
C ASP A 358 2.47 -6.95 22.77
N PRO A 359 3.46 -7.85 22.94
CA PRO A 359 4.41 -8.17 21.86
C PRO A 359 3.75 -8.81 20.64
N ASP A 360 2.56 -9.38 20.76
CA ASP A 360 1.84 -10.02 19.66
C ASP A 360 0.82 -9.09 18.96
N THR A 361 0.72 -7.83 19.39
CA THR A 361 -0.20 -6.86 18.84
C THR A 361 0.55 -5.71 18.16
N GLY A 362 0.31 -5.55 16.88
CA GLY A 362 0.90 -4.54 16.01
C GLY A 362 -0.14 -3.69 15.29
N VAL A 363 0.21 -3.19 14.12
CA VAL A 363 -0.66 -2.32 13.33
C VAL A 363 -0.51 -2.56 11.84
N TRP A 364 -1.58 -2.33 11.10
CA TRP A 364 -1.65 -2.21 9.67
C TRP A 364 -2.44 -0.96 9.33
N CYS A 365 -2.02 -0.19 8.34
CA CYS A 365 -2.58 1.13 8.10
C CYS A 365 -3.25 1.26 6.73
N VAL A 366 -4.18 2.22 6.66
CA VAL A 366 -4.88 2.65 5.45
C VAL A 366 -4.74 4.15 5.22
N CYS A 367 -5.01 4.58 3.98
CA CYS A 367 -4.99 5.98 3.59
C CYS A 367 -6.09 6.24 2.55
N ASP A 368 -6.70 7.41 2.59
CA ASP A 368 -7.67 7.83 1.57
C ASP A 368 -6.96 8.27 0.28
N SER A 369 -7.65 8.14 -0.86
CA SER A 369 -7.19 8.70 -2.14
C SER A 369 -7.05 10.21 -2.10
N LEU A 370 -6.16 10.73 -2.95
CA LEU A 370 -5.97 12.17 -3.15
C LEU A 370 -7.24 12.83 -3.69
#